data_9b508950d0f20fa7b66d3f31c0537759
#
_entry.id   9b508950d0f20fa7b66d3f31c0537759
#
_cell.length_a   1.000
_cell.length_b   1.000
_cell.length_c   1.000
_cell.angle_alpha   90.00
_cell.angle_beta   90.00
_cell.angle_gamma   90.00
#
_symmetry.space_group_name_H-M   'P 1'
#
loop_
_entity.id
_entity.type
_entity.pdbx_description
1 polymer ?
#
loop_
_entity_poly.entity_id
_entity_poly.type
_entity_poly.pdbx_seq_one_letter_code
_entity_poly.pdbx_strand_id
1 'polypeptide(L)'
;TTGDIENLPFLYAAREVGRERKAVYVMVSYVPFLKNVGELKTKPTQHAISQLRATGINPDILITRGEVAMDKPRLETLAKRCFLEDDAIFDDPDAESIYDVPLLLNKQNFTKKLFSLFELKSKKVKLKSWEEFVYKIKKPKKSITVGLVGKYVKHGGALHRDVYVSVLEALRHAGAYWKTKVEIVPIDATEMESKQLAKTNPDAVVVPQGWGSRGVEGKIKAVEWARINKVPYLGLCFGMQMASIEYARNVAGIKNVNSEEVDNKAKNLVIHVMPDQKKYLEAHQYGGTIRLGSWPCLIKKDSVLEQAYKDFGKKPNLIEDGIVKERHRHRYEFNNEYREKLEKVGLV
;
A
#
# COMPACT_ATOMS: atom_id res chain seq x y z
N THR A 1 -4.71 -16.86 -11.83
CA THR A 1 -4.26 -18.20 -11.40
C THR A 1 -4.30 -19.18 -12.55
N THR A 2 -3.48 -20.23 -12.51
CA THR A 2 -3.57 -21.33 -13.49
C THR A 2 -4.90 -22.06 -13.27
N GLY A 3 -5.65 -22.27 -14.37
CA GLY A 3 -6.98 -22.90 -14.31
C GLY A 3 -8.16 -21.92 -14.38
N ASP A 4 -7.96 -20.63 -14.13
CA ASP A 4 -9.00 -19.63 -14.32
C ASP A 4 -9.10 -19.25 -15.80
N ILE A 5 -10.31 -19.31 -16.36
CA ILE A 5 -10.57 -19.03 -17.79
C ILE A 5 -10.14 -17.62 -18.16
N GLU A 6 -10.35 -16.67 -17.28
CA GLU A 6 -9.99 -15.25 -17.44
C GLU A 6 -8.47 -15.02 -17.57
N ASN A 7 -7.67 -15.94 -17.07
CA ASN A 7 -6.20 -15.85 -17.15
C ASN A 7 -5.61 -16.47 -18.44
N LEU A 8 -6.35 -17.28 -19.16
CA LEU A 8 -5.84 -17.95 -20.36
C LEU A 8 -5.28 -16.98 -21.42
N PRO A 9 -5.92 -15.84 -21.74
CA PRO A 9 -5.35 -14.90 -22.70
C PRO A 9 -3.98 -14.36 -22.29
N PHE A 10 -3.77 -14.11 -20.97
CA PHE A 10 -2.49 -13.64 -20.45
C PHE A 10 -1.41 -14.73 -20.52
N LEU A 11 -1.76 -15.98 -20.25
CA LEU A 11 -0.83 -17.11 -20.37
C LEU A 11 -0.43 -17.33 -21.85
N TYR A 12 -1.38 -17.26 -22.77
CA TYR A 12 -1.07 -17.36 -24.19
C TYR A 12 -0.20 -16.20 -24.67
N ALA A 13 -0.48 -14.97 -24.24
CA ALA A 13 0.36 -13.82 -24.55
C ALA A 13 1.78 -13.99 -23.98
N ALA A 14 1.92 -14.44 -22.72
CA ALA A 14 3.22 -14.72 -22.11
C ALA A 14 4.00 -15.79 -22.90
N ARG A 15 3.33 -16.85 -23.34
CA ARG A 15 3.92 -17.88 -24.20
C ARG A 15 4.44 -17.31 -25.53
N GLU A 16 3.66 -16.49 -26.23
CA GLU A 16 4.06 -15.88 -27.49
C GLU A 16 5.26 -14.94 -27.29
N VAL A 17 5.26 -14.11 -26.24
CA VAL A 17 6.43 -13.27 -25.88
C VAL A 17 7.66 -14.13 -25.61
N GLY A 18 7.51 -15.29 -24.94
CA GLY A 18 8.60 -16.21 -24.66
C GLY A 18 9.16 -16.90 -25.92
N ARG A 19 8.41 -16.97 -27.02
CA ARG A 19 8.91 -17.45 -28.32
C ARG A 19 9.75 -16.40 -29.04
N GLU A 20 9.44 -15.14 -28.85
CA GLU A 20 10.15 -14.02 -29.49
C GLU A 20 11.37 -13.56 -28.70
N ARG A 21 11.37 -13.77 -27.40
CA ARG A 21 12.39 -13.27 -26.47
C ARG A 21 12.78 -14.34 -25.45
N LYS A 22 13.98 -14.26 -24.92
CA LYS A 22 14.37 -15.09 -23.76
C LYS A 22 13.46 -14.76 -22.59
N ALA A 23 12.70 -15.74 -22.14
CA ALA A 23 11.81 -15.64 -20.97
C ALA A 23 12.13 -16.76 -19.99
N VAL A 24 11.92 -16.49 -18.71
CA VAL A 24 12.00 -17.46 -17.60
C VAL A 24 10.65 -17.44 -16.90
N TYR A 25 10.01 -18.59 -16.84
CA TYR A 25 8.69 -18.73 -16.21
C TYR A 25 8.86 -19.19 -14.76
N VAL A 26 8.50 -18.31 -13.83
CA VAL A 26 8.53 -18.58 -12.40
C VAL A 26 7.08 -18.81 -11.94
N MET A 27 6.79 -20.01 -11.47
CA MET A 27 5.50 -20.34 -10.91
C MET A 27 5.54 -20.28 -9.39
N VAL A 28 4.62 -19.56 -8.78
CA VAL A 28 4.37 -19.58 -7.33
C VAL A 28 3.16 -20.46 -7.08
N SER A 29 3.29 -21.48 -6.24
CA SER A 29 2.20 -22.41 -5.93
C SER A 29 2.04 -22.61 -4.43
N TYR A 30 0.79 -22.55 -3.97
CA TYR A 30 0.48 -22.82 -2.58
C TYR A 30 0.54 -24.33 -2.27
N VAL A 31 1.23 -24.67 -1.19
CA VAL A 31 1.35 -26.05 -0.67
C VAL A 31 0.62 -26.11 0.67
N PRO A 32 -0.63 -26.66 0.71
CA PRO A 32 -1.41 -26.70 1.92
C PRO A 32 -0.79 -27.61 2.99
N PHE A 33 -0.80 -27.15 4.23
CA PHE A 33 -0.49 -27.97 5.40
C PHE A 33 -1.78 -28.42 6.07
N LEU A 34 -2.02 -29.72 6.09
CA LEU A 34 -3.19 -30.30 6.76
C LEU A 34 -2.91 -30.50 8.25
N LYS A 35 -3.33 -29.56 9.08
CA LYS A 35 -3.11 -29.55 10.54
C LYS A 35 -3.55 -30.83 11.21
N ASN A 36 -4.68 -31.42 10.77
CA ASN A 36 -5.23 -32.66 11.34
C ASN A 36 -4.37 -33.90 11.10
N VAL A 37 -3.49 -33.86 10.08
CA VAL A 37 -2.64 -35.00 9.68
C VAL A 37 -1.16 -34.65 9.88
N GLY A 38 -0.82 -33.38 10.08
CA GLY A 38 0.55 -32.92 10.19
C GLY A 38 1.34 -33.04 8.88
N GLU A 39 0.68 -32.93 7.72
CA GLU A 39 1.30 -33.24 6.44
C GLU A 39 1.09 -32.14 5.39
N LEU A 40 2.18 -31.83 4.65
CA LEU A 40 2.14 -30.98 3.46
C LEU A 40 1.58 -31.76 2.26
N LYS A 41 0.69 -31.16 1.49
CA LYS A 41 0.07 -31.76 0.31
C LYS A 41 0.60 -31.14 -0.97
N THR A 42 1.40 -31.88 -1.73
CA THR A 42 2.03 -31.44 -2.98
C THR A 42 1.17 -31.67 -4.22
N LYS A 43 0.10 -32.47 -4.14
CA LYS A 43 -0.77 -32.74 -5.29
C LYS A 43 -1.40 -31.52 -5.92
N PRO A 44 -1.92 -30.52 -5.17
CA PRO A 44 -2.46 -29.30 -5.78
C PRO A 44 -1.43 -28.58 -6.64
N THR A 45 -0.17 -28.48 -6.20
CA THR A 45 0.92 -27.90 -6.98
C THR A 45 1.19 -28.69 -8.26
N GLN A 46 1.19 -30.04 -8.20
CA GLN A 46 1.38 -30.89 -9.37
C GLN A 46 0.25 -30.68 -10.39
N HIS A 47 -1.00 -30.57 -9.97
CA HIS A 47 -2.13 -30.25 -10.83
C HIS A 47 -2.02 -28.87 -11.44
N ALA A 48 -1.65 -27.85 -10.67
CA ALA A 48 -1.47 -26.48 -11.16
C ALA A 48 -0.38 -26.41 -12.24
N ILE A 49 0.73 -27.14 -12.06
CA ILE A 49 1.79 -27.25 -13.09
C ILE A 49 1.28 -27.95 -14.35
N SER A 50 0.48 -29.02 -14.19
CA SER A 50 -0.11 -29.71 -15.37
C SER A 50 -1.04 -28.79 -16.16
N GLN A 51 -1.85 -27.98 -15.48
CA GLN A 51 -2.72 -26.98 -16.11
C GLN A 51 -1.91 -25.88 -16.82
N LEU A 52 -0.82 -25.40 -16.22
CA LEU A 52 0.07 -24.44 -16.85
C LEU A 52 0.69 -25.03 -18.13
N ARG A 53 1.14 -26.27 -18.08
CA ARG A 53 1.68 -27.00 -19.25
C ARG A 53 0.68 -27.17 -20.38
N ALA A 54 -0.60 -27.36 -20.04
CA ALA A 54 -1.66 -27.44 -21.05
C ALA A 54 -1.81 -26.13 -21.85
N THR A 55 -1.35 -25.00 -21.34
CA THR A 55 -1.28 -23.73 -22.08
C THR A 55 -0.04 -23.58 -22.96
N GLY A 56 0.87 -24.58 -22.94
CA GLY A 56 2.15 -24.56 -23.66
C GLY A 56 3.29 -23.85 -22.91
N ILE A 57 3.11 -23.54 -21.62
CA ILE A 57 4.16 -22.97 -20.76
C ILE A 57 4.68 -24.05 -19.81
N ASN A 58 6.01 -24.29 -19.83
CA ASN A 58 6.67 -25.09 -18.82
C ASN A 58 7.36 -24.15 -17.81
N PRO A 59 7.11 -24.26 -16.51
CA PRO A 59 7.81 -23.44 -15.54
C PRO A 59 9.30 -23.83 -15.46
N ASP A 60 10.19 -22.84 -15.44
CA ASP A 60 11.62 -23.01 -15.26
C ASP A 60 11.98 -23.04 -13.77
N ILE A 61 11.18 -22.35 -12.95
CA ILE A 61 11.34 -22.26 -11.50
C ILE A 61 9.97 -22.44 -10.83
N LEU A 62 9.95 -23.18 -9.74
CA LEU A 62 8.83 -23.31 -8.84
C LEU A 62 9.19 -22.70 -7.48
N ILE A 63 8.32 -21.79 -6.97
CA ILE A 63 8.37 -21.32 -5.60
C ILE A 63 7.19 -21.93 -4.86
N THR A 64 7.47 -22.73 -3.82
CA THR A 64 6.44 -23.32 -2.96
C THR A 64 6.09 -22.37 -1.83
N ARG A 65 4.85 -21.91 -1.78
CA ARG A 65 4.34 -21.02 -0.75
C ARG A 65 3.47 -21.81 0.24
N GLY A 66 3.76 -21.75 1.54
CA GLY A 66 3.01 -22.51 2.54
C GLY A 66 3.14 -21.96 3.96
N GLU A 67 2.35 -22.51 4.90
CA GLU A 67 2.40 -22.14 6.32
C GLU A 67 3.71 -22.62 6.98
N VAL A 68 4.23 -23.75 6.56
CA VAL A 68 5.44 -24.38 7.13
C VAL A 68 6.46 -24.68 6.05
N ALA A 69 7.72 -24.70 6.43
CA ALA A 69 8.81 -25.00 5.53
C ALA A 69 8.73 -26.46 5.02
N MET A 70 9.08 -26.65 3.76
CA MET A 70 9.18 -27.96 3.13
C MET A 70 10.55 -28.56 3.38
N ASP A 71 10.60 -29.82 3.79
CA ASP A 71 11.87 -30.52 3.92
C ASP A 71 12.49 -30.90 2.57
N LYS A 72 13.78 -31.13 2.58
CA LYS A 72 14.55 -31.48 1.37
C LYS A 72 14.02 -32.70 0.62
N PRO A 73 13.67 -33.85 1.27
CA PRO A 73 13.11 -35.01 0.58
C PRO A 73 11.81 -34.72 -0.16
N ARG A 74 10.94 -33.85 0.41
CA ARG A 74 9.69 -33.44 -0.25
C ARG A 74 9.96 -32.52 -1.44
N LEU A 75 10.91 -31.60 -1.35
CA LEU A 75 11.33 -30.74 -2.47
C LEU A 75 11.87 -31.59 -3.62
N GLU A 76 12.77 -32.55 -3.36
CA GLU A 76 13.30 -33.47 -4.36
C GLU A 76 12.20 -34.36 -5.00
N THR A 77 11.27 -34.84 -4.20
CA THR A 77 10.12 -35.60 -4.69
C THR A 77 9.23 -34.76 -5.59
N LEU A 78 9.00 -33.50 -5.22
CA LEU A 78 8.20 -32.55 -6.00
C LEU A 78 8.92 -32.22 -7.31
N ALA A 79 10.23 -31.99 -7.29
CA ALA A 79 11.05 -31.75 -8.48
C ALA A 79 10.90 -32.88 -9.51
N LYS A 80 11.10 -34.13 -9.06
CA LYS A 80 10.94 -35.32 -9.91
C LYS A 80 9.53 -35.44 -10.49
N ARG A 81 8.49 -35.26 -9.68
CA ARG A 81 7.10 -35.35 -10.13
C ARG A 81 6.66 -34.22 -11.05
N CYS A 82 7.28 -33.08 -10.92
CA CYS A 82 7.02 -31.88 -11.73
C CYS A 82 7.98 -31.77 -12.93
N PHE A 83 8.90 -32.71 -13.11
CA PHE A 83 9.93 -32.67 -14.16
C PHE A 83 10.71 -31.35 -14.16
N LEU A 84 11.10 -30.92 -12.97
CA LEU A 84 11.97 -29.76 -12.74
C LEU A 84 13.33 -30.23 -12.26
N GLU A 85 14.34 -29.41 -12.48
CA GLU A 85 15.67 -29.64 -11.90
C GLU A 85 15.63 -29.46 -10.38
N ASP A 86 16.43 -30.22 -9.63
CA ASP A 86 16.44 -30.20 -8.18
C ASP A 86 16.75 -28.81 -7.59
N ASP A 87 17.54 -28.00 -8.33
CA ASP A 87 17.91 -26.62 -7.94
C ASP A 87 16.93 -25.55 -8.49
N ALA A 88 15.81 -25.97 -9.09
CA ALA A 88 14.80 -25.09 -9.64
C ALA A 88 13.57 -24.92 -8.71
N ILE A 89 13.58 -25.52 -7.53
CA ILE A 89 12.51 -25.38 -6.54
C ILE A 89 13.01 -24.59 -5.34
N PHE A 90 12.25 -23.58 -4.95
CA PHE A 90 12.54 -22.69 -3.83
C PHE A 90 11.37 -22.69 -2.87
N ASP A 91 11.66 -22.78 -1.58
CA ASP A 91 10.64 -22.79 -0.55
C ASP A 91 10.46 -21.40 0.07
N ASP A 92 9.21 -20.96 0.17
CA ASP A 92 8.79 -19.69 0.76
C ASP A 92 7.72 -19.93 1.83
N PRO A 93 8.12 -20.43 3.02
CA PRO A 93 7.21 -20.59 4.14
C PRO A 93 6.76 -19.26 4.72
N ASP A 94 5.71 -19.28 5.57
CA ASP A 94 5.29 -18.10 6.31
C ASP A 94 6.47 -17.47 7.06
N ALA A 95 6.67 -16.18 6.81
CA ALA A 95 7.71 -15.39 7.46
C ALA A 95 7.08 -14.35 8.41
N GLU A 96 7.83 -13.94 9.42
CA GLU A 96 7.40 -12.88 10.35
C GLU A 96 7.09 -11.56 9.62
N SER A 97 7.81 -11.31 8.53
CA SER A 97 7.62 -10.16 7.67
C SER A 97 7.78 -10.54 6.21
N ILE A 98 6.94 -9.96 5.33
CA ILE A 98 7.10 -10.11 3.88
C ILE A 98 8.49 -9.64 3.39
N TYR A 99 9.15 -8.78 4.14
CA TYR A 99 10.51 -8.30 3.85
C TYR A 99 11.60 -9.35 4.14
N ASP A 100 11.28 -10.46 4.80
CA ASP A 100 12.18 -11.61 4.94
C ASP A 100 12.30 -12.41 3.64
N VAL A 101 11.28 -12.41 2.77
CA VAL A 101 11.22 -13.24 1.56
C VAL A 101 12.43 -13.09 0.65
N PRO A 102 12.91 -11.87 0.30
CA PRO A 102 14.14 -11.73 -0.49
C PRO A 102 15.37 -12.37 0.16
N LEU A 103 15.47 -12.35 1.49
CA LEU A 103 16.56 -12.96 2.24
C LEU A 103 16.47 -14.49 2.22
N LEU A 104 15.26 -15.03 2.37
CA LEU A 104 14.98 -16.47 2.31
C LEU A 104 15.31 -17.04 0.94
N LEU A 105 14.87 -16.40 -0.14
CA LEU A 105 15.15 -16.82 -1.51
C LEU A 105 16.64 -16.70 -1.84
N ASN A 106 17.31 -15.62 -1.38
CA ASN A 106 18.76 -15.46 -1.60
C ASN A 106 19.57 -16.54 -0.89
N LYS A 107 19.19 -16.98 0.32
CA LYS A 107 19.83 -18.09 1.03
C LYS A 107 19.75 -19.41 0.26
N GLN A 108 18.71 -19.60 -0.53
CA GLN A 108 18.52 -20.77 -1.39
C GLN A 108 19.18 -20.62 -2.77
N ASN A 109 19.95 -19.57 -3.01
CA ASN A 109 20.60 -19.27 -4.30
C ASN A 109 19.64 -18.97 -5.46
N PHE A 110 18.40 -18.49 -5.19
CA PHE A 110 17.40 -18.15 -6.21
C PHE A 110 17.99 -17.22 -7.29
N THR A 111 18.66 -16.14 -6.89
CA THR A 111 19.25 -15.18 -7.84
C THR A 111 20.29 -15.85 -8.73
N LYS A 112 21.11 -16.76 -8.18
CA LYS A 112 22.11 -17.51 -8.97
C LYS A 112 21.43 -18.37 -10.04
N LYS A 113 20.37 -19.11 -9.68
CA LYS A 113 19.58 -19.91 -10.63
C LYS A 113 18.95 -19.05 -11.71
N LEU A 114 18.34 -17.93 -11.32
CA LEU A 114 17.71 -17.00 -12.26
C LEU A 114 18.71 -16.44 -13.28
N PHE A 115 19.89 -16.02 -12.82
CA PHE A 115 20.97 -15.55 -13.72
C PHE A 115 21.46 -16.65 -14.66
N SER A 116 21.58 -17.89 -14.17
CA SER A 116 21.96 -19.03 -15.00
C SER A 116 20.96 -19.28 -16.13
N LEU A 117 19.64 -19.25 -15.83
CA LEU A 117 18.60 -19.44 -16.82
C LEU A 117 18.59 -18.33 -17.89
N PHE A 118 18.93 -17.09 -17.51
CA PHE A 118 19.10 -15.98 -18.47
C PHE A 118 20.48 -15.96 -19.15
N GLU A 119 21.37 -16.93 -18.86
CA GLU A 119 22.76 -16.97 -19.36
C GLU A 119 23.56 -15.70 -19.04
N LEU A 120 23.23 -15.09 -17.91
CA LEU A 120 23.88 -13.89 -17.42
C LEU A 120 24.99 -14.24 -16.42
N LYS A 121 26.07 -13.44 -16.42
CA LYS A 121 27.09 -13.58 -15.38
C LYS A 121 26.51 -13.28 -14.03
N SER A 122 26.56 -14.25 -13.12
CA SER A 122 26.11 -14.08 -11.73
C SER A 122 26.93 -12.98 -11.04
N LYS A 123 26.23 -12.03 -10.41
CA LYS A 123 26.84 -11.01 -9.55
C LYS A 123 26.50 -11.29 -8.09
N LYS A 124 27.42 -10.96 -7.19
CA LYS A 124 27.16 -11.07 -5.75
C LYS A 124 26.02 -10.10 -5.38
N VAL A 125 24.95 -10.64 -4.84
CA VAL A 125 23.82 -9.84 -4.36
C VAL A 125 24.23 -9.06 -3.11
N LYS A 126 23.98 -7.77 -3.08
CA LYS A 126 24.28 -6.88 -1.95
C LYS A 126 23.00 -6.60 -1.17
N LEU A 127 22.72 -7.40 -0.15
CA LEU A 127 21.50 -7.29 0.67
C LEU A 127 21.72 -6.65 2.05
N LYS A 128 22.91 -6.16 2.37
CA LYS A 128 23.23 -5.63 3.70
C LYS A 128 22.25 -4.54 4.16
N SER A 129 21.92 -3.57 3.29
CA SER A 129 20.96 -2.51 3.62
C SER A 129 19.54 -3.06 3.81
N TRP A 130 19.18 -4.11 3.07
CA TRP A 130 17.90 -4.79 3.23
C TRP A 130 17.84 -5.59 4.54
N GLU A 131 18.89 -6.29 4.89
CA GLU A 131 19.03 -7.00 6.18
C GLU A 131 18.91 -6.04 7.36
N GLU A 132 19.57 -4.87 7.27
CA GLU A 132 19.45 -3.81 8.29
C GLU A 132 18.00 -3.27 8.40
N PHE A 133 17.32 -3.11 7.28
CA PHE A 133 15.92 -2.68 7.25
C PHE A 133 15.00 -3.71 7.90
N VAL A 134 15.12 -4.97 7.51
CA VAL A 134 14.34 -6.09 8.10
C VAL A 134 14.60 -6.19 9.60
N TYR A 135 15.87 -6.08 10.00
CA TYR A 135 16.21 -6.07 11.43
C TYR A 135 15.51 -4.95 12.21
N LYS A 136 15.44 -3.72 11.65
CA LYS A 136 14.76 -2.59 12.28
C LYS A 136 13.26 -2.80 12.42
N ILE A 137 12.61 -3.46 11.44
CA ILE A 137 11.20 -3.82 11.51
C ILE A 137 10.95 -4.83 12.64
N LYS A 138 11.81 -5.84 12.76
CA LYS A 138 11.64 -6.95 13.70
C LYS A 138 12.10 -6.62 15.13
N LYS A 139 12.99 -5.65 15.28
CA LYS A 139 13.57 -5.25 16.58
C LYS A 139 13.39 -3.74 16.84
N PRO A 140 12.15 -3.25 16.92
CA PRO A 140 11.86 -1.87 17.28
C PRO A 140 12.28 -1.59 18.73
N LYS A 141 12.62 -0.32 19.03
CA LYS A 141 12.98 0.12 20.39
C LYS A 141 11.80 0.76 21.13
N LYS A 142 10.79 1.22 20.38
CA LYS A 142 9.60 1.93 20.87
C LYS A 142 8.37 1.38 20.18
N SER A 143 7.21 1.71 20.71
CA SER A 143 5.91 1.49 20.03
C SER A 143 5.10 2.77 20.09
N ILE A 144 4.33 3.02 19.04
CA ILE A 144 3.28 4.03 18.97
C ILE A 144 2.01 3.42 18.35
N THR A 145 0.87 3.95 18.74
CA THR A 145 -0.42 3.57 18.21
C THR A 145 -0.92 4.62 17.22
N VAL A 146 -1.27 4.21 16.01
CA VAL A 146 -1.83 5.08 14.96
C VAL A 146 -3.27 4.68 14.68
N GLY A 147 -4.20 5.60 14.88
CA GLY A 147 -5.60 5.44 14.49
C GLY A 147 -5.75 5.69 12.98
N LEU A 148 -6.06 4.64 12.21
CA LEU A 148 -6.34 4.75 10.78
C LEU A 148 -7.85 4.87 10.56
N VAL A 149 -8.34 6.08 10.29
CA VAL A 149 -9.78 6.36 10.14
C VAL A 149 -10.19 6.28 8.67
N GLY A 150 -10.71 5.15 8.26
CA GLY A 150 -11.07 4.85 6.88
C GLY A 150 -12.50 4.36 6.71
N LYS A 151 -13.05 4.39 5.48
CA LYS A 151 -14.39 3.90 5.18
C LYS A 151 -14.43 2.49 4.56
N TYR A 152 -13.27 1.90 4.34
CA TYR A 152 -13.11 0.54 3.80
C TYR A 152 -12.36 -0.35 4.78
N VAL A 153 -12.47 -0.04 6.07
CA VAL A 153 -11.69 -0.71 7.11
C VAL A 153 -12.24 -2.09 7.42
N LYS A 154 -13.58 -2.23 7.40
CA LYS A 154 -14.26 -3.50 7.66
C LYS A 154 -15.26 -3.84 6.56
N HIS A 155 -15.31 -5.11 6.20
CA HIS A 155 -16.39 -5.67 5.40
C HIS A 155 -16.71 -7.05 5.95
N GLY A 156 -17.99 -7.29 6.28
CA GLY A 156 -18.37 -8.57 6.89
C GLY A 156 -17.64 -8.91 8.20
N GLY A 157 -17.22 -7.91 8.96
CA GLY A 157 -16.48 -8.08 10.23
C GLY A 157 -14.97 -8.26 10.10
N ALA A 158 -14.42 -8.43 8.90
CA ALA A 158 -12.99 -8.58 8.65
C ALA A 158 -12.32 -7.27 8.25
N LEU A 159 -11.04 -7.11 8.60
CA LEU A 159 -10.22 -5.97 8.18
C LEU A 159 -9.74 -6.16 6.73
N HIS A 160 -10.16 -5.27 5.84
CA HIS A 160 -9.62 -5.20 4.47
C HIS A 160 -8.28 -4.48 4.44
N ARG A 161 -7.19 -5.24 4.60
CA ARG A 161 -5.83 -4.69 4.57
C ARG A 161 -5.43 -4.15 3.20
N ASP A 162 -5.90 -4.76 2.13
CA ASP A 162 -5.48 -4.45 0.76
C ASP A 162 -5.87 -3.04 0.32
N VAL A 163 -6.98 -2.50 0.81
CA VAL A 163 -7.48 -1.17 0.43
C VAL A 163 -6.51 -0.05 0.80
N TYR A 164 -5.81 -0.18 1.92
CA TYR A 164 -4.87 0.82 2.42
C TYR A 164 -3.44 0.30 2.52
N VAL A 165 -3.10 -0.79 1.80
CA VAL A 165 -1.79 -1.45 1.91
C VAL A 165 -0.63 -0.49 1.76
N SER A 166 -0.67 0.45 0.81
CA SER A 166 0.40 1.43 0.62
C SER A 166 0.58 2.36 1.84
N VAL A 167 -0.52 2.76 2.49
CA VAL A 167 -0.47 3.57 3.73
C VAL A 167 0.09 2.75 4.88
N LEU A 168 -0.37 1.50 5.02
CA LEU A 168 0.11 0.59 6.05
C LEU A 168 1.63 0.34 5.92
N GLU A 169 2.10 0.08 4.71
CA GLU A 169 3.52 -0.16 4.45
C GLU A 169 4.36 1.11 4.62
N ALA A 170 3.85 2.28 4.18
CA ALA A 170 4.53 3.56 4.41
C ALA A 170 4.72 3.84 5.93
N LEU A 171 3.70 3.57 6.74
CA LEU A 171 3.79 3.70 8.20
C LEU A 171 4.80 2.70 8.81
N ARG A 172 4.85 1.46 8.30
CA ARG A 172 5.88 0.48 8.72
C ARG A 172 7.29 0.91 8.33
N HIS A 173 7.47 1.45 7.12
CA HIS A 173 8.76 1.96 6.66
C HIS A 173 9.24 3.14 7.52
N ALA A 174 8.34 4.08 7.80
CA ALA A 174 8.62 5.20 8.72
C ALA A 174 9.00 4.68 10.12
N GLY A 175 8.23 3.70 10.63
CA GLY A 175 8.52 3.01 11.88
C GLY A 175 9.91 2.36 11.89
N ALA A 176 10.28 1.65 10.81
CA ALA A 176 11.62 1.05 10.67
C ALA A 176 12.73 2.10 10.68
N TYR A 177 12.53 3.23 9.99
CA TYR A 177 13.47 4.35 9.99
C TYR A 177 13.74 4.86 11.42
N TRP A 178 12.68 5.08 12.20
CA TRP A 178 12.74 5.58 13.58
C TRP A 178 12.94 4.49 14.64
N LYS A 179 13.11 3.21 14.24
CA LYS A 179 13.20 2.03 15.13
C LYS A 179 12.01 1.94 16.09
N THR A 180 10.84 2.26 15.58
CA THR A 180 9.57 2.33 16.31
C THR A 180 8.57 1.37 15.68
N LYS A 181 7.93 0.53 16.47
CA LYS A 181 6.79 -0.27 16.04
C LYS A 181 5.58 0.63 15.86
N VAL A 182 4.95 0.61 14.72
CA VAL A 182 3.69 1.32 14.48
C VAL A 182 2.55 0.32 14.59
N GLU A 183 1.78 0.42 15.66
CA GLU A 183 0.57 -0.36 15.86
C GLU A 183 -0.60 0.39 15.24
N ILE A 184 -1.17 -0.19 14.18
CA ILE A 184 -2.23 0.47 13.42
C ILE A 184 -3.57 -0.06 13.91
N VAL A 185 -4.39 0.82 14.47
CA VAL A 185 -5.76 0.52 14.90
C VAL A 185 -6.73 1.07 13.86
N PRO A 186 -7.41 0.17 13.13
CA PRO A 186 -8.37 0.55 12.12
C PRO A 186 -9.67 1.04 12.77
N ILE A 187 -10.16 2.20 12.34
CA ILE A 187 -11.39 2.85 12.81
C ILE A 187 -12.31 3.09 11.62
N ASP A 188 -13.53 2.58 11.67
CA ASP A 188 -14.50 2.77 10.60
C ASP A 188 -15.15 4.16 10.67
N ALA A 189 -14.90 4.96 9.65
CA ALA A 189 -15.44 6.31 9.56
C ALA A 189 -16.98 6.34 9.33
N THR A 190 -17.60 5.25 8.90
CA THR A 190 -19.04 5.18 8.66
C THR A 190 -19.84 5.03 9.95
N GLU A 191 -19.26 4.38 10.94
CA GLU A 191 -19.84 4.09 12.26
C GLU A 191 -19.17 4.91 13.37
N MET A 192 -18.36 5.91 12.99
CA MET A 192 -17.49 6.58 13.93
C MET A 192 -18.28 7.46 14.91
N GLU A 193 -18.23 7.08 16.15
CA GLU A 193 -18.50 7.97 17.28
C GLU A 193 -17.16 8.53 17.82
N SER A 194 -17.17 9.77 18.29
CA SER A 194 -15.99 10.39 18.95
C SER A 194 -15.44 9.56 20.10
N LYS A 195 -16.29 8.75 20.74
CA LYS A 195 -15.91 7.78 21.79
C LYS A 195 -14.94 6.70 21.33
N GLN A 196 -14.92 6.31 20.03
CA GLN A 196 -13.98 5.28 19.55
C GLN A 196 -12.53 5.76 19.57
N LEU A 197 -12.26 6.99 19.13
CA LEU A 197 -10.93 7.59 19.22
C LEU A 197 -10.50 7.82 20.68
N ALA A 198 -11.42 8.32 21.51
CA ALA A 198 -11.15 8.50 22.93
C ALA A 198 -10.81 7.16 23.62
N LYS A 199 -11.49 6.05 23.26
CA LYS A 199 -11.20 4.71 23.80
C LYS A 199 -9.86 4.16 23.30
N THR A 200 -9.55 4.41 22.02
CA THR A 200 -8.28 3.96 21.41
C THR A 200 -7.10 4.76 21.91
N ASN A 201 -7.31 6.04 22.17
CA ASN A 201 -6.30 7.03 22.60
C ASN A 201 -5.00 6.92 21.78
N PRO A 202 -5.05 7.06 20.45
CA PRO A 202 -3.89 6.88 19.60
C PRO A 202 -2.89 8.03 19.73
N ASP A 203 -1.59 7.73 19.56
CA ASP A 203 -0.51 8.73 19.53
C ASP A 203 -0.56 9.61 18.28
N ALA A 204 -1.20 9.13 17.18
CA ALA A 204 -1.43 9.87 15.95
C ALA A 204 -2.68 9.37 15.22
N VAL A 205 -3.27 10.24 14.40
CA VAL A 205 -4.42 9.91 13.54
C VAL A 205 -4.04 10.06 12.07
N VAL A 206 -4.34 9.06 11.27
CA VAL A 206 -4.22 9.11 9.81
C VAL A 206 -5.59 8.94 9.18
N VAL A 207 -5.98 9.90 8.34
CA VAL A 207 -7.19 9.80 7.51
C VAL A 207 -6.75 9.62 6.06
N PRO A 208 -6.91 8.41 5.50
CA PRO A 208 -6.44 8.08 4.17
C PRO A 208 -7.36 8.60 3.07
N GLN A 209 -6.91 8.40 1.83
CA GLN A 209 -7.65 8.68 0.61
C GLN A 209 -9.04 8.03 0.61
N GLY A 210 -9.94 8.57 -0.21
CA GLY A 210 -11.31 8.07 -0.38
C GLY A 210 -12.07 8.86 -1.41
N TRP A 211 -13.30 8.44 -1.70
CA TRP A 211 -14.20 9.03 -2.69
C TRP A 211 -15.64 9.02 -2.19
N GLY A 212 -16.44 10.01 -2.63
CA GLY A 212 -17.88 10.07 -2.36
C GLY A 212 -18.25 10.35 -0.91
N SER A 213 -19.54 10.38 -0.61
CA SER A 213 -20.10 10.92 0.63
C SER A 213 -20.04 10.00 1.85
N ARG A 214 -19.91 8.67 1.65
CA ARG A 214 -19.92 7.71 2.78
C ARG A 214 -18.73 7.92 3.72
N GLY A 215 -19.01 8.05 5.03
CA GLY A 215 -18.01 8.18 6.09
C GLY A 215 -17.36 9.57 6.18
N VAL A 216 -17.87 10.59 5.47
CA VAL A 216 -17.36 11.96 5.48
C VAL A 216 -17.42 12.57 6.87
N GLU A 217 -18.59 12.58 7.49
CA GLU A 217 -18.76 13.20 8.80
C GLU A 217 -17.95 12.49 9.90
N GLY A 218 -17.78 11.16 9.80
CA GLY A 218 -16.90 10.44 10.70
C GLY A 218 -15.42 10.84 10.54
N LYS A 219 -14.95 11.07 9.31
CA LYS A 219 -13.60 11.59 9.06
C LYS A 219 -13.44 13.01 9.58
N ILE A 220 -14.46 13.89 9.40
CA ILE A 220 -14.46 15.25 9.93
C ILE A 220 -14.38 15.22 11.47
N LYS A 221 -15.18 14.36 12.13
CA LYS A 221 -15.10 14.16 13.59
C LYS A 221 -13.72 13.67 14.05
N ALA A 222 -13.03 12.85 13.23
CA ALA A 222 -11.67 12.41 13.55
C ALA A 222 -10.66 13.56 13.51
N VAL A 223 -10.79 14.46 12.53
CA VAL A 223 -9.99 15.69 12.47
C VAL A 223 -10.24 16.57 13.69
N GLU A 224 -11.51 16.83 14.01
CA GLU A 224 -11.92 17.62 15.18
C GLU A 224 -11.35 17.04 16.47
N TRP A 225 -11.49 15.72 16.67
CA TRP A 225 -10.95 15.05 17.84
C TRP A 225 -9.43 15.22 17.95
N ALA A 226 -8.71 14.99 16.84
CA ALA A 226 -7.25 15.14 16.81
C ALA A 226 -6.82 16.57 17.11
N ARG A 227 -7.49 17.58 16.55
CA ARG A 227 -7.23 18.99 16.79
C ARG A 227 -7.47 19.39 18.25
N ILE A 228 -8.63 19.02 18.82
CA ILE A 228 -9.00 19.37 20.19
C ILE A 228 -8.06 18.71 21.20
N ASN A 229 -7.69 17.45 20.98
CA ASN A 229 -6.80 16.69 21.87
C ASN A 229 -5.31 16.91 21.56
N LYS A 230 -4.97 17.76 20.57
CA LYS A 230 -3.58 18.05 20.15
C LYS A 230 -2.82 16.79 19.75
N VAL A 231 -3.51 15.82 19.16
CA VAL A 231 -2.91 14.60 18.62
C VAL A 231 -2.45 14.86 17.19
N PRO A 232 -1.23 14.48 16.80
CA PRO A 232 -0.74 14.59 15.43
C PRO A 232 -1.70 14.00 14.42
N TYR A 233 -1.97 14.74 13.36
CA TYR A 233 -2.91 14.36 12.29
C TYR A 233 -2.22 14.37 10.92
N LEU A 234 -2.45 13.33 10.13
CA LEU A 234 -2.05 13.27 8.73
C LEU A 234 -3.27 12.97 7.85
N GLY A 235 -3.64 13.92 7.00
CA GLY A 235 -4.69 13.78 6.00
C GLY A 235 -4.09 13.51 4.62
N LEU A 236 -4.39 12.35 4.03
CA LEU A 236 -3.93 11.99 2.70
C LEU A 236 -5.05 12.17 1.68
N CYS A 237 -4.85 13.03 0.66
CA CYS A 237 -5.84 13.30 -0.39
C CYS A 237 -7.19 13.71 0.21
N PHE A 238 -8.19 12.83 0.22
CA PHE A 238 -9.50 13.06 0.82
C PHE A 238 -9.41 13.41 2.31
N GLY A 239 -8.45 12.86 3.04
CA GLY A 239 -8.20 13.20 4.44
C GLY A 239 -7.80 14.67 4.63
N MET A 240 -6.97 15.22 3.75
CA MET A 240 -6.62 16.65 3.74
C MET A 240 -7.86 17.52 3.44
N GLN A 241 -8.71 17.09 2.48
CA GLN A 241 -9.95 17.78 2.16
C GLN A 241 -10.90 17.83 3.37
N MET A 242 -11.03 16.72 4.12
CA MET A 242 -11.84 16.68 5.36
C MET A 242 -11.26 17.58 6.44
N ALA A 243 -9.94 17.70 6.56
CA ALA A 243 -9.31 18.63 7.48
C ALA A 243 -9.61 20.10 7.12
N SER A 244 -9.59 20.45 5.85
CA SER A 244 -9.95 21.79 5.38
C SER A 244 -11.42 22.13 5.68
N ILE A 245 -12.33 21.18 5.50
CA ILE A 245 -13.76 21.35 5.82
C ILE A 245 -13.96 21.49 7.33
N GLU A 246 -13.35 20.64 8.14
CA GLU A 246 -13.43 20.73 9.60
C GLU A 246 -12.96 22.08 10.10
N TYR A 247 -11.80 22.50 9.63
CA TYR A 247 -11.20 23.76 10.06
C TYR A 247 -12.03 24.97 9.65
N ALA A 248 -12.59 24.95 8.45
CA ALA A 248 -13.49 26.00 7.97
C ALA A 248 -14.77 26.07 8.78
N ARG A 249 -15.36 24.92 9.16
CA ARG A 249 -16.59 24.85 9.96
C ARG A 249 -16.35 25.28 11.41
N ASN A 250 -15.38 24.68 12.07
CA ASN A 250 -15.25 24.68 13.51
C ASN A 250 -14.25 25.72 14.05
N VAL A 251 -13.30 26.16 13.22
CA VAL A 251 -12.31 27.18 13.62
C VAL A 251 -12.60 28.53 12.98
N ALA A 252 -12.84 28.55 11.67
CA ALA A 252 -13.17 29.79 10.95
C ALA A 252 -14.65 30.18 11.05
N GLY A 253 -15.53 29.32 11.59
CA GLY A 253 -16.95 29.60 11.82
C GLY A 253 -17.77 29.76 10.53
N ILE A 254 -17.32 29.25 9.39
CA ILE A 254 -18.00 29.34 8.10
C ILE A 254 -19.13 28.31 8.08
N LYS A 255 -20.36 28.78 7.93
CA LYS A 255 -21.57 27.93 7.90
C LYS A 255 -21.74 27.26 6.54
N ASN A 256 -22.40 26.09 6.50
CA ASN A 256 -22.73 25.36 5.26
C ASN A 256 -21.53 25.11 4.35
N VAL A 257 -20.40 24.69 4.96
CA VAL A 257 -19.16 24.30 4.25
C VAL A 257 -19.21 22.84 3.88
N ASN A 258 -18.87 22.52 2.64
CA ASN A 258 -18.68 21.15 2.19
C ASN A 258 -17.68 21.04 1.02
N SER A 259 -17.50 19.82 0.54
CA SER A 259 -16.88 19.49 -0.73
C SER A 259 -17.93 19.38 -1.83
N GLU A 260 -17.65 19.88 -3.01
CA GLU A 260 -18.50 19.72 -4.20
C GLU A 260 -18.74 18.24 -4.56
N GLU A 261 -17.80 17.36 -4.23
CA GLU A 261 -17.95 15.90 -4.38
C GLU A 261 -19.02 15.31 -3.45
N VAL A 262 -19.16 15.89 -2.26
CA VAL A 262 -20.03 15.35 -1.19
C VAL A 262 -21.42 15.97 -1.24
N ASP A 263 -21.48 17.28 -1.41
CA ASP A 263 -22.70 18.06 -1.51
C ASP A 263 -22.47 19.29 -2.41
N ASN A 264 -22.81 19.15 -3.69
CA ASN A 264 -22.66 20.20 -4.69
C ASN A 264 -23.64 21.38 -4.52
N LYS A 265 -24.60 21.27 -3.60
CA LYS A 265 -25.55 22.33 -3.27
C LYS A 265 -25.15 23.14 -2.03
N ALA A 266 -24.06 22.76 -1.37
CA ALA A 266 -23.54 23.49 -0.23
C ALA A 266 -23.18 24.93 -0.63
N LYS A 267 -23.52 25.89 0.24
CA LYS A 267 -23.29 27.32 -0.04
C LYS A 267 -21.81 27.67 -0.15
N ASN A 268 -20.98 27.01 0.65
CA ASN A 268 -19.55 27.28 0.75
C ASN A 268 -18.74 26.02 0.39
N LEU A 269 -18.26 25.97 -0.84
CA LEU A 269 -17.47 24.85 -1.38
C LEU A 269 -15.99 25.12 -1.14
N VAL A 270 -15.48 24.75 0.03
CA VAL A 270 -14.05 24.86 0.38
C VAL A 270 -13.20 23.86 -0.41
N ILE A 271 -13.81 22.77 -0.82
CA ILE A 271 -13.26 21.80 -1.77
C ILE A 271 -14.13 21.82 -3.01
N HIS A 272 -13.54 22.06 -4.16
CA HIS A 272 -14.26 22.15 -5.44
C HIS A 272 -13.60 21.31 -6.53
N VAL A 273 -14.32 21.09 -7.61
CA VAL A 273 -13.75 20.42 -8.79
C VAL A 273 -12.70 21.33 -9.43
N MET A 274 -11.57 20.77 -9.82
CA MET A 274 -10.55 21.50 -10.55
C MET A 274 -11.12 22.01 -11.88
N PRO A 275 -10.86 23.26 -12.28
CA PRO A 275 -11.46 23.86 -13.49
C PRO A 275 -11.25 23.04 -14.76
N ASP A 276 -10.05 22.45 -14.92
CA ASP A 276 -9.69 21.59 -16.04
C ASP A 276 -10.40 20.21 -16.02
N GLN A 277 -10.95 19.81 -14.86
CA GLN A 277 -11.65 18.55 -14.68
C GLN A 277 -13.15 18.62 -14.92
N LYS A 278 -13.74 19.82 -14.90
CA LYS A 278 -15.18 20.03 -15.02
C LYS A 278 -15.75 19.43 -16.31
N LYS A 279 -15.07 19.68 -17.44
CA LYS A 279 -15.44 19.14 -18.76
C LYS A 279 -15.51 17.61 -18.80
N TYR A 280 -14.64 16.93 -18.07
CA TYR A 280 -14.61 15.47 -18.01
C TYR A 280 -15.76 14.89 -17.18
N LEU A 281 -16.17 15.62 -16.12
CA LEU A 281 -17.34 15.25 -15.32
C LEU A 281 -18.64 15.43 -16.15
N GLU A 282 -18.77 16.53 -16.86
CA GLU A 282 -19.92 16.81 -17.74
C GLU A 282 -20.04 15.76 -18.86
N ALA A 283 -18.92 15.28 -19.39
CA ALA A 283 -18.87 14.23 -20.41
C ALA A 283 -18.92 12.80 -19.84
N HIS A 284 -19.11 12.61 -18.52
CA HIS A 284 -19.07 11.31 -17.83
C HIS A 284 -17.79 10.49 -18.08
N GLN A 285 -16.66 11.16 -18.32
CA GLN A 285 -15.36 10.54 -18.58
C GLN A 285 -14.57 10.41 -17.26
N TYR A 286 -14.76 9.31 -16.55
CA TYR A 286 -14.15 9.09 -15.23
C TYR A 286 -12.79 8.39 -15.26
N GLY A 287 -12.50 7.61 -16.29
CA GLY A 287 -11.29 6.78 -16.38
C GLY A 287 -10.07 7.56 -16.86
N GLY A 288 -9.00 7.59 -16.07
CA GLY A 288 -7.71 8.16 -16.47
C GLY A 288 -7.65 9.68 -16.66
N THR A 289 -8.74 10.41 -16.43
CA THR A 289 -8.86 11.86 -16.67
C THR A 289 -8.56 12.73 -15.46
N ILE A 290 -8.38 12.15 -14.27
CA ILE A 290 -8.02 12.87 -13.04
C ILE A 290 -6.57 13.34 -13.07
N ARG A 291 -6.20 14.31 -12.22
CA ARG A 291 -4.80 14.69 -12.04
C ARG A 291 -4.02 13.49 -11.51
N LEU A 292 -3.04 13.04 -12.28
CA LEU A 292 -2.22 11.87 -12.01
C LEU A 292 -0.73 12.21 -12.05
N GLY A 293 0.08 11.38 -11.37
CA GLY A 293 1.53 11.43 -11.45
C GLY A 293 2.18 12.41 -10.48
N SER A 294 3.44 12.72 -10.75
CA SER A 294 4.28 13.57 -9.90
C SER A 294 4.06 15.04 -10.23
N TRP A 295 3.68 15.82 -9.22
CA TRP A 295 3.42 17.25 -9.33
C TRP A 295 4.27 18.04 -8.34
N PRO A 296 4.74 19.26 -8.70
CA PRO A 296 5.45 20.12 -7.77
C PRO A 296 4.51 20.63 -6.68
N CYS A 297 4.97 20.57 -5.45
CA CYS A 297 4.30 21.11 -4.27
C CYS A 297 5.23 22.11 -3.61
N LEU A 298 4.84 23.39 -3.58
CA LEU A 298 5.57 24.45 -2.88
C LEU A 298 5.33 24.30 -1.38
N ILE A 299 6.39 24.09 -0.62
CA ILE A 299 6.32 23.94 0.83
C ILE A 299 6.59 25.27 1.51
N LYS A 300 5.73 25.65 2.46
CA LYS A 300 5.96 26.82 3.30
C LYS A 300 7.16 26.58 4.21
N LYS A 301 8.09 27.51 4.18
CA LYS A 301 9.28 27.49 5.03
C LYS A 301 8.88 27.47 6.53
N ASP A 302 9.64 26.75 7.32
CA ASP A 302 9.46 26.56 8.78
C ASP A 302 8.13 25.85 9.16
N SER A 303 7.49 25.20 8.19
CA SER A 303 6.31 24.35 8.43
C SER A 303 6.70 22.97 8.94
N VAL A 304 5.75 22.30 9.61
CA VAL A 304 5.89 20.89 10.04
C VAL A 304 6.16 19.97 8.84
N LEU A 305 5.56 20.28 7.69
CA LEU A 305 5.77 19.51 6.47
C LEU A 305 7.21 19.65 5.96
N GLU A 306 7.75 20.86 5.93
CA GLU A 306 9.15 21.10 5.56
C GLU A 306 10.10 20.34 6.50
N GLN A 307 9.85 20.39 7.80
CA GLN A 307 10.66 19.67 8.78
C GLN A 307 10.59 18.15 8.54
N ALA A 308 9.40 17.60 8.28
CA ALA A 308 9.25 16.18 8.00
C ALA A 308 10.06 15.72 6.78
N TYR A 309 10.08 16.52 5.71
CA TYR A 309 10.90 16.24 4.53
C TYR A 309 12.41 16.39 4.79
N LYS A 310 12.82 17.38 5.60
CA LYS A 310 14.23 17.55 5.99
C LYS A 310 14.72 16.40 6.88
N ASP A 311 13.94 15.95 7.83
CA ASP A 311 14.30 14.88 8.77
C ASP A 311 14.47 13.53 8.07
N PHE A 312 13.63 13.25 7.07
CA PHE A 312 13.72 12.05 6.25
C PHE A 312 14.82 12.15 5.18
N GLY A 313 15.13 13.36 4.73
CA GLY A 313 15.87 13.65 3.51
C GLY A 313 17.37 13.83 3.65
N LYS A 314 18.09 13.04 4.50
CA LYS A 314 19.55 13.14 4.48
C LYS A 314 20.19 12.72 3.16
N LYS A 315 19.53 11.94 2.30
CA LYS A 315 19.89 11.66 0.88
C LYS A 315 18.76 10.86 0.19
N PRO A 316 18.26 11.21 -0.99
CA PRO A 316 18.50 12.46 -1.72
C PRO A 316 17.78 13.65 -1.07
N ASN A 317 18.22 14.88 -1.35
CA ASN A 317 17.48 16.06 -0.94
C ASN A 317 16.11 16.05 -1.65
N LEU A 318 15.05 15.90 -0.89
CA LEU A 318 13.68 15.83 -1.43
C LEU A 318 13.08 17.21 -1.69
N ILE A 319 13.72 18.26 -1.15
CA ILE A 319 13.31 19.65 -1.32
C ILE A 319 14.32 20.34 -2.22
N GLU A 320 13.88 20.79 -3.37
CA GLU A 320 14.64 21.62 -4.31
C GLU A 320 13.94 22.99 -4.42
N ASP A 321 14.63 24.07 -4.04
CA ASP A 321 14.08 25.44 -4.05
C ASP A 321 12.72 25.61 -3.35
N GLY A 322 12.53 24.93 -2.23
CA GLY A 322 11.26 24.93 -1.48
C GLY A 322 10.16 24.06 -2.12
N ILE A 323 10.48 23.29 -3.13
CA ILE A 323 9.54 22.45 -3.86
C ILE A 323 9.83 20.97 -3.57
N VAL A 324 8.78 20.19 -3.31
CA VAL A 324 8.81 18.74 -3.33
C VAL A 324 7.94 18.21 -4.46
N LYS A 325 8.28 17.04 -4.98
CA LYS A 325 7.46 16.36 -5.99
C LYS A 325 6.60 15.32 -5.29
N GLU A 326 5.30 15.55 -5.27
CA GLU A 326 4.34 14.62 -4.69
C GLU A 326 3.49 13.93 -5.75
N ARG A 327 3.11 12.67 -5.47
CA ARG A 327 2.27 11.89 -6.38
C ARG A 327 0.80 12.20 -6.11
N HIS A 328 0.14 12.77 -7.12
CA HIS A 328 -1.26 13.15 -7.08
C HIS A 328 -2.16 12.09 -7.72
N ARG A 329 -3.40 11.96 -7.16
CA ARG A 329 -4.50 11.21 -7.74
C ARG A 329 -5.81 11.80 -7.23
N HIS A 330 -6.25 12.92 -7.82
CA HIS A 330 -7.45 13.61 -7.38
C HIS A 330 -8.11 14.40 -8.51
N ARG A 331 -9.38 14.76 -8.33
CA ARG A 331 -10.19 15.59 -9.23
C ARG A 331 -10.62 16.88 -8.54
N TYR A 332 -10.73 16.84 -7.23
CA TYR A 332 -11.14 17.97 -6.40
C TYR A 332 -9.91 18.55 -5.69
N GLU A 333 -9.94 19.86 -5.48
CA GLU A 333 -8.87 20.58 -4.81
C GLU A 333 -9.40 21.60 -3.82
N PHE A 334 -8.50 22.16 -3.00
CA PHE A 334 -8.81 23.26 -2.10
C PHE A 334 -9.16 24.52 -2.91
N ASN A 335 -10.28 25.19 -2.55
CA ASN A 335 -10.71 26.44 -3.19
C ASN A 335 -9.95 27.62 -2.61
N ASN A 336 -9.09 28.23 -3.40
CA ASN A 336 -8.24 29.33 -2.99
C ASN A 336 -8.99 30.61 -2.54
N GLU A 337 -10.29 30.75 -2.87
CA GLU A 337 -11.13 31.85 -2.34
C GLU A 337 -11.23 31.83 -0.82
N TYR A 338 -11.05 30.68 -0.18
CA TYR A 338 -11.08 30.51 1.27
C TYR A 338 -9.71 30.61 1.92
N ARG A 339 -8.63 30.65 1.14
CA ARG A 339 -7.27 30.58 1.63
C ARG A 339 -6.96 31.65 2.69
N GLU A 340 -7.13 32.92 2.35
CA GLU A 340 -6.85 34.02 3.27
C GLU A 340 -7.68 33.94 4.58
N LYS A 341 -8.94 33.51 4.48
CA LYS A 341 -9.82 33.35 5.64
C LYS A 341 -9.31 32.31 6.61
N LEU A 342 -8.80 31.19 6.06
CA LEU A 342 -8.31 30.07 6.87
C LEU A 342 -6.89 30.35 7.41
N GLU A 343 -6.02 31.00 6.63
CA GLU A 343 -4.71 31.44 7.06
C GLU A 343 -4.79 32.45 8.23
N LYS A 344 -5.76 33.39 8.22
CA LYS A 344 -6.00 34.34 9.32
C LYS A 344 -6.33 33.68 10.65
N VAL A 345 -6.89 32.48 10.63
CA VAL A 345 -7.20 31.70 11.84
C VAL A 345 -6.20 30.57 12.11
N GLY A 346 -5.06 30.55 11.38
CA GLY A 346 -3.89 29.73 11.68
C GLY A 346 -3.73 28.45 10.85
N LEU A 347 -4.54 28.22 9.82
CA LEU A 347 -4.27 27.14 8.87
C LEU A 347 -3.09 27.54 7.97
N VAL A 348 -2.06 26.69 7.87
CA VAL A 348 -0.82 26.95 7.13
C VAL A 348 -0.67 25.93 6.01
#